data_f61e42ad701434f8867e51c6e6d5b7b1
#
_entry.id   f61e42ad701434f8867e51c6e6d5b7b1
#
_cell.length_a   1.000
_cell.length_b   1.000
_cell.length_c   1.000
_cell.angle_alpha   90.00
_cell.angle_beta   90.00
_cell.angle_gamma   90.00
#
_symmetry.space_group_name_H-M   'P 1'
#
loop_
_entity.id
_entity.type
_entity.pdbx_description
1 polymer ?
#
loop_
_entity_poly.entity_id
_entity_poly.type
_entity_poly.pdbx_seq_one_letter_code
_entity_poly.pdbx_strand_id
1 'polypeptide(L)'
;VMASALAMGESNACMKRIVAAPTAGACGVLPAVLVNYQKEKGTADEQIVRALYTAAGIGQVVAARAYIAGASGGCQAEIGTASAMAAGALTALGGGTPSQITHAAAMALKNLLGLVCDPVGGLVEVPCVKRNVIGSVNALSAADMALAGIISRIPPDQVIDAMREVGDQMHPSLRETGQGGL
;
A
#
# COMPACT_ATOMS: atom_id res chain seq x y z
N VAL A 1 -6.07 -13.30 3.88
CA VAL A 1 -5.26 -12.08 3.65
C VAL A 1 -4.73 -11.53 4.98
N MET A 2 -5.58 -11.18 5.95
CA MET A 2 -5.17 -10.54 7.22
C MET A 2 -4.07 -11.31 7.98
N ALA A 3 -4.25 -12.62 8.17
CA ALA A 3 -3.24 -13.47 8.82
C ALA A 3 -1.90 -13.50 8.07
N SER A 4 -1.94 -13.54 6.73
CA SER A 4 -0.72 -13.49 5.90
C SER A 4 -0.01 -12.15 6.01
N ALA A 5 -0.77 -11.03 6.01
CA ALA A 5 -0.20 -9.69 6.16
C ALA A 5 0.48 -9.52 7.53
N LEU A 6 -0.16 -10.01 8.58
CA LEU A 6 0.39 -10.00 9.93
C LEU A 6 1.70 -10.81 10.00
N ALA A 7 1.67 -12.05 9.50
CA ALA A 7 2.84 -12.95 9.51
C ALA A 7 4.04 -12.38 8.72
N MET A 8 3.78 -11.69 7.60
CA MET A 8 4.83 -11.03 6.84
C MET A 8 5.41 -9.82 7.58
N GLY A 9 4.56 -9.01 8.21
CA GLY A 9 4.98 -7.88 9.05
C GLY A 9 5.84 -8.35 10.23
N GLU A 10 5.43 -9.42 10.91
CA GLU A 10 6.22 -10.04 11.99
C GLU A 10 7.54 -10.63 11.47
N SER A 11 7.54 -11.20 10.27
CA SER A 11 8.77 -11.70 9.65
C SER A 11 9.78 -10.58 9.41
N ASN A 12 9.32 -9.40 9.00
CA ASN A 12 10.16 -8.22 8.88
C ASN A 12 10.70 -7.78 10.25
N ALA A 13 9.84 -7.66 11.26
CA ALA A 13 10.25 -7.28 12.61
C ALA A 13 11.28 -8.25 13.20
N CYS A 14 11.16 -9.54 12.90
CA CYS A 14 12.11 -10.58 13.31
C CYS A 14 13.33 -10.70 12.38
N MET A 15 13.60 -9.75 11.52
CA MET A 15 14.75 -9.73 10.60
C MET A 15 14.83 -10.96 9.68
N LYS A 16 13.69 -11.59 9.37
CA LYS A 16 13.61 -12.68 8.41
C LYS A 16 13.58 -12.17 6.98
N ARG A 17 13.74 -13.09 6.03
CA ARG A 17 13.67 -12.77 4.60
C ARG A 17 12.26 -12.32 4.21
N ILE A 18 12.15 -11.13 3.64
CA ILE A 18 10.93 -10.54 3.08
C ILE A 18 11.19 -9.94 1.69
N VAL A 19 10.16 -9.50 1.02
CA VAL A 19 10.25 -8.71 -0.22
C VAL A 19 9.69 -7.32 0.07
N ALA A 20 10.49 -6.29 -0.18
CA ALA A 20 10.06 -4.90 -0.04
C ALA A 20 9.12 -4.52 -1.20
N ALA A 21 7.93 -3.97 -0.88
CA ALA A 21 6.96 -3.54 -1.90
C ALA A 21 5.98 -2.48 -1.34
N PRO A 22 6.27 -1.16 -1.46
CA PRO A 22 7.48 -0.54 -2.01
C PRO A 22 8.68 -0.58 -1.07
N THR A 23 8.47 -0.73 0.24
CA THR A 23 9.51 -0.74 1.28
C THR A 23 9.38 -1.96 2.18
N ALA A 24 10.36 -2.20 3.06
CA ALA A 24 10.33 -3.31 4.00
C ALA A 24 9.17 -3.20 5.00
N GLY A 25 8.85 -1.99 5.47
CA GLY A 25 7.75 -1.78 6.41
C GLY A 25 6.36 -2.12 5.86
N ALA A 26 6.20 -2.11 4.53
CA ALA A 26 4.97 -2.47 3.84
C ALA A 26 5.00 -3.87 3.19
N CYS A 27 5.98 -4.70 3.53
CA CYS A 27 6.23 -6.01 2.91
C CYS A 27 5.05 -7.00 3.01
N GLY A 28 4.14 -6.79 3.93
CA GLY A 28 2.99 -7.66 4.15
C GLY A 28 1.80 -7.38 3.22
N VAL A 29 1.69 -6.19 2.64
CA VAL A 29 0.49 -5.79 1.89
C VAL A 29 0.37 -6.56 0.58
N LEU A 30 1.26 -6.33 -0.35
CA LEU A 30 1.18 -6.89 -1.71
C LEU A 30 1.24 -8.42 -1.72
N PRO A 31 2.19 -9.09 -1.01
CA PRO A 31 2.24 -10.54 -0.99
C PRO A 31 1.01 -11.18 -0.36
N ALA A 32 0.50 -10.63 0.75
CA ALA A 32 -0.69 -11.19 1.39
C ALA A 32 -1.90 -11.14 0.47
N VAL A 33 -2.06 -10.07 -0.28
CA VAL A 33 -3.16 -9.90 -1.22
C VAL A 33 -3.03 -10.86 -2.41
N LEU A 34 -1.90 -10.85 -3.11
CA LEU A 34 -1.74 -11.58 -4.36
C LEU A 34 -1.59 -13.08 -4.18
N VAL A 35 -0.83 -13.54 -3.17
CA VAL A 35 -0.65 -14.97 -2.91
C VAL A 35 -1.96 -15.62 -2.43
N ASN A 36 -2.75 -14.93 -1.59
CA ASN A 36 -4.05 -15.47 -1.19
C ASN A 36 -5.04 -15.45 -2.36
N TYR A 37 -5.05 -14.40 -3.20
CA TYR A 37 -5.86 -14.37 -4.42
C TYR A 37 -5.53 -15.54 -5.34
N GLN A 38 -4.23 -15.78 -5.59
CA GLN A 38 -3.77 -16.88 -6.41
C GLN A 38 -4.26 -18.24 -5.89
N LYS A 39 -4.09 -18.49 -4.60
CA LYS A 39 -4.51 -19.74 -3.96
C LYS A 39 -6.02 -19.95 -4.02
N GLU A 40 -6.78 -18.90 -3.77
CA GLU A 40 -8.24 -18.97 -3.71
C GLU A 40 -8.90 -19.11 -5.09
N LYS A 41 -8.35 -18.43 -6.10
CA LYS A 41 -8.89 -18.41 -7.46
C LYS A 41 -8.23 -19.40 -8.42
N GLY A 42 -7.16 -20.06 -8.00
CA GLY A 42 -6.38 -20.94 -8.89
C GLY A 42 -5.73 -20.19 -10.05
N THR A 43 -5.35 -18.93 -9.83
CA THR A 43 -4.81 -18.05 -10.86
C THR A 43 -3.41 -18.50 -11.30
N ALA A 44 -3.16 -18.53 -12.61
CA ALA A 44 -1.86 -18.92 -13.16
C ALA A 44 -0.75 -17.92 -12.80
N ASP A 45 0.47 -18.41 -12.69
CA ASP A 45 1.64 -17.59 -12.32
C ASP A 45 1.84 -16.41 -13.26
N GLU A 46 1.63 -16.58 -14.56
CA GLU A 46 1.77 -15.50 -15.55
C GLU A 46 0.79 -14.35 -15.31
N GLN A 47 -0.42 -14.65 -14.84
CA GLN A 47 -1.41 -13.61 -14.52
C GLN A 47 -0.99 -12.85 -13.26
N ILE A 48 -0.45 -13.53 -12.25
CA ILE A 48 0.10 -12.89 -11.05
C ILE A 48 1.31 -12.00 -11.40
N VAL A 49 2.20 -12.49 -12.28
CA VAL A 49 3.35 -11.69 -12.75
C VAL A 49 2.88 -10.42 -13.48
N ARG A 50 1.87 -10.52 -14.35
CA ARG A 50 1.28 -9.33 -15.00
C ARG A 50 0.68 -8.34 -13.99
N ALA A 51 0.02 -8.85 -12.96
CA ALA A 51 -0.52 -8.01 -11.89
C ALA A 51 0.59 -7.33 -11.07
N LEU A 52 1.73 -8.00 -10.87
CA LEU A 52 2.92 -7.40 -10.26
C LEU A 52 3.50 -6.25 -11.11
N TYR A 53 3.50 -6.35 -12.43
CA TYR A 53 3.87 -5.24 -13.31
C TYR A 53 2.90 -4.07 -13.18
N THR A 54 1.60 -4.32 -13.07
CA THR A 54 0.61 -3.27 -12.80
C THR A 54 0.90 -2.59 -11.47
N ALA A 55 1.14 -3.36 -10.42
CA ALA A 55 1.53 -2.83 -9.11
C ALA A 55 2.81 -1.99 -9.18
N ALA A 56 3.84 -2.49 -9.86
CA ALA A 56 5.11 -1.79 -10.05
C ALA A 56 4.94 -0.46 -10.79
N GLY A 57 4.10 -0.42 -11.83
CA GLY A 57 3.77 0.81 -12.56
C GLY A 57 3.16 1.87 -11.66
N ILE A 58 2.19 1.50 -10.81
CA ILE A 58 1.60 2.40 -9.82
C ILE A 58 2.66 2.90 -8.83
N GLY A 59 3.46 1.99 -8.27
CA GLY A 59 4.53 2.34 -7.34
C GLY A 59 5.56 3.28 -7.93
N GLN A 60 5.93 3.10 -9.21
CA GLN A 60 6.84 4.00 -9.93
C GLN A 60 6.28 5.41 -10.09
N VAL A 61 5.00 5.54 -10.42
CA VAL A 61 4.36 6.86 -10.54
C VAL A 61 4.34 7.56 -9.19
N VAL A 62 4.02 6.86 -8.11
CA VAL A 62 4.07 7.41 -6.74
C VAL A 62 5.50 7.82 -6.38
N ALA A 63 6.50 6.98 -6.65
CA ALA A 63 7.91 7.28 -6.34
C ALA A 63 8.43 8.50 -7.13
N ALA A 64 7.96 8.70 -8.36
CA ALA A 64 8.36 9.82 -9.21
C ALA A 64 7.69 11.15 -8.80
N ARG A 65 6.49 11.12 -8.24
CA ARG A 65 5.68 12.33 -7.95
C ARG A 65 5.63 12.67 -6.46
N ALA A 66 5.84 11.70 -5.59
CA ALA A 66 5.68 11.84 -4.14
C ALA A 66 6.76 11.03 -3.38
N TYR A 67 6.38 10.40 -2.29
CA TYR A 67 7.24 9.61 -1.42
C TYR A 67 6.77 8.17 -1.35
N ILE A 68 7.70 7.23 -1.08
CA ILE A 68 7.40 5.82 -0.82
C ILE A 68 7.92 5.34 0.54
N ALA A 69 8.68 6.18 1.26
CA ALA A 69 9.27 5.83 2.55
C ALA A 69 8.60 6.60 3.69
N GLY A 70 8.39 5.93 4.82
CA GLY A 70 7.81 6.51 6.02
C GLY A 70 8.60 7.69 6.58
N ALA A 71 9.93 7.62 6.53
CA ALA A 71 10.83 8.68 6.95
C ALA A 71 10.69 9.98 6.14
N SER A 72 10.24 9.88 4.87
CA SER A 72 10.08 11.05 4.00
C SER A 72 8.65 11.59 4.02
N GLY A 73 7.65 10.73 3.98
CA GLY A 73 6.26 11.15 3.78
C GLY A 73 5.26 10.57 4.79
N GLY A 74 5.72 9.98 5.90
CA GLY A 74 4.86 9.28 6.84
C GLY A 74 4.43 7.89 6.34
N CYS A 75 3.67 7.17 7.14
CA CYS A 75 3.19 5.83 6.80
C CYS A 75 2.19 5.84 5.63
N GLN A 76 1.57 6.98 5.33
CA GLN A 76 0.78 7.17 4.11
C GLN A 76 1.60 6.88 2.83
N ALA A 77 2.87 7.28 2.82
CA ALA A 77 3.78 7.03 1.71
C ALA A 77 4.12 5.54 1.58
N GLU A 78 4.29 4.84 2.67
CA GLU A 78 4.69 3.44 2.71
C GLU A 78 3.49 2.49 2.55
N ILE A 79 2.62 2.44 3.55
CA ILE A 79 1.43 1.57 3.55
C ILE A 79 0.39 2.05 2.53
N GLY A 80 0.24 3.37 2.35
CA GLY A 80 -0.67 3.93 1.35
C GLY A 80 -0.27 3.53 -0.07
N THR A 81 1.02 3.64 -0.41
CA THR A 81 1.53 3.20 -1.72
C THR A 81 1.38 1.69 -1.91
N ALA A 82 1.75 0.88 -0.90
CA ALA A 82 1.57 -0.57 -0.98
C ALA A 82 0.10 -0.97 -1.19
N SER A 83 -0.81 -0.30 -0.48
CA SER A 83 -2.25 -0.51 -0.63
C SER A 83 -2.75 -0.13 -2.03
N ALA A 84 -2.29 1.01 -2.58
CA ALA A 84 -2.61 1.44 -3.94
C ALA A 84 -2.09 0.46 -5.00
N MET A 85 -0.85 -0.02 -4.86
CA MET A 85 -0.24 -1.04 -5.71
C MET A 85 -1.07 -2.34 -5.70
N ALA A 86 -1.45 -2.81 -4.51
CA ALA A 86 -2.24 -4.02 -4.34
C ALA A 86 -3.67 -3.86 -4.88
N ALA A 87 -4.31 -2.71 -4.67
CA ALA A 87 -5.64 -2.41 -5.20
C ALA A 87 -5.66 -2.42 -6.73
N GLY A 88 -4.67 -1.79 -7.36
CA GLY A 88 -4.55 -1.80 -8.82
C GLY A 88 -4.28 -3.19 -9.38
N ALA A 89 -3.41 -3.97 -8.74
CA ALA A 89 -3.13 -5.35 -9.13
C ALA A 89 -4.37 -6.26 -9.04
N LEU A 90 -5.13 -6.16 -7.94
CA LEU A 90 -6.40 -6.89 -7.76
C LEU A 90 -7.43 -6.50 -8.83
N THR A 91 -7.56 -5.20 -9.10
CA THR A 91 -8.49 -4.72 -10.13
C THR A 91 -8.12 -5.27 -11.50
N ALA A 92 -6.82 -5.32 -11.83
CA ALA A 92 -6.33 -5.93 -13.07
C ALA A 92 -6.66 -7.44 -13.13
N LEU A 93 -6.43 -8.18 -12.05
CA LEU A 93 -6.78 -9.62 -11.95
C LEU A 93 -8.28 -9.86 -12.04
N GLY A 94 -9.10 -8.94 -11.54
CA GLY A 94 -10.56 -8.97 -11.68
C GLY A 94 -11.08 -8.58 -13.08
N GLY A 95 -10.19 -8.32 -14.05
CA GLY A 95 -10.56 -7.92 -15.41
C GLY A 95 -10.95 -6.45 -15.55
N GLY A 96 -10.58 -5.61 -14.61
CA GLY A 96 -10.86 -4.18 -14.63
C GLY A 96 -10.11 -3.45 -15.75
N THR A 97 -10.72 -2.39 -16.26
CA THR A 97 -10.13 -1.51 -17.27
C THR A 97 -8.97 -0.69 -16.68
N PRO A 98 -8.06 -0.14 -17.51
CA PRO A 98 -7.01 0.78 -17.03
C PRO A 98 -7.54 1.93 -16.17
N SER A 99 -8.69 2.48 -16.51
CA SER A 99 -9.35 3.53 -15.71
C SER A 99 -9.75 3.02 -14.33
N GLN A 100 -10.36 1.84 -14.24
CA GLN A 100 -10.73 1.24 -12.96
C GLN A 100 -9.50 0.93 -12.10
N ILE A 101 -8.41 0.46 -12.71
CA ILE A 101 -7.13 0.22 -12.02
C ILE A 101 -6.61 1.48 -11.34
N THR A 102 -6.59 2.61 -12.07
CA THR A 102 -6.11 3.88 -11.51
C THR A 102 -7.06 4.46 -10.47
N HIS A 103 -8.38 4.29 -10.63
CA HIS A 103 -9.35 4.68 -9.61
C HIS A 103 -9.23 3.83 -8.34
N ALA A 104 -9.00 2.53 -8.44
CA ALA A 104 -8.74 1.67 -7.28
C ALA A 104 -7.52 2.15 -6.51
N ALA A 105 -6.42 2.40 -7.21
CA ALA A 105 -5.19 2.92 -6.61
C ALA A 105 -5.42 4.27 -5.91
N ALA A 106 -6.15 5.20 -6.55
CA ALA A 106 -6.48 6.50 -5.97
C ALA A 106 -7.35 6.38 -4.71
N MET A 107 -8.36 5.51 -4.73
CA MET A 107 -9.22 5.28 -3.56
C MET A 107 -8.43 4.68 -2.40
N ALA A 108 -7.59 3.68 -2.67
CA ALA A 108 -6.76 3.05 -1.66
C ALA A 108 -5.77 4.05 -1.02
N LEU A 109 -5.10 4.87 -1.83
CA LEU A 109 -4.15 5.86 -1.35
C LEU A 109 -4.84 6.96 -0.54
N LYS A 110 -5.94 7.49 -1.06
CA LYS A 110 -6.70 8.56 -0.42
C LYS A 110 -7.22 8.18 0.96
N ASN A 111 -7.63 6.93 1.18
CA ASN A 111 -8.12 6.46 2.48
C ASN A 111 -7.05 6.51 3.58
N LEU A 112 -5.77 6.56 3.22
CA LEU A 112 -4.64 6.53 4.15
C LEU A 112 -3.85 7.85 4.18
N LEU A 113 -4.36 8.93 3.54
CA LEU A 113 -3.73 10.24 3.61
C LEU A 113 -3.65 10.74 5.06
N GLY A 114 -2.51 11.31 5.40
CA GLY A 114 -2.25 11.83 6.75
C GLY A 114 -1.79 10.77 7.75
N LEU A 115 -1.66 9.49 7.37
CA LEU A 115 -1.18 8.46 8.27
C LEU A 115 0.30 8.70 8.59
N VAL A 116 0.56 9.08 9.84
CA VAL A 116 1.90 9.36 10.35
C VAL A 116 2.73 8.09 10.51
N CYS A 117 4.05 8.20 10.48
CA CYS A 117 4.96 7.11 10.80
C CYS A 117 5.69 7.41 12.11
N ASP A 118 5.33 6.69 13.16
CA ASP A 118 5.91 6.88 14.48
C ASP A 118 6.13 5.52 15.15
N PRO A 119 7.28 4.88 14.89
CA PRO A 119 7.62 3.60 15.50
C PRO A 119 7.96 3.79 16.98
N VAL A 120 7.25 3.09 17.84
CA VAL A 120 7.47 3.15 19.29
C VAL A 120 8.83 2.54 19.64
N GLY A 121 9.68 3.31 20.30
CA GLY A 121 11.04 2.89 20.66
C GLY A 121 11.94 2.60 19.45
N GLY A 122 11.62 3.11 18.28
CA GLY A 122 12.33 2.85 17.04
C GLY A 122 12.04 1.46 16.43
N LEU A 123 11.05 0.73 16.95
CA LEU A 123 10.71 -0.62 16.52
C LEU A 123 9.55 -0.62 15.54
N VAL A 124 9.71 -1.29 14.38
CA VAL A 124 8.66 -1.44 13.34
C VAL A 124 7.46 -2.29 13.79
N GLU A 125 7.56 -3.01 14.89
CA GLU A 125 6.48 -3.83 15.44
C GLU A 125 5.24 -3.00 15.77
N VAL A 126 5.44 -1.79 16.25
CA VAL A 126 4.37 -0.86 16.60
C VAL A 126 4.63 0.47 15.88
N PRO A 127 3.74 0.87 14.99
CA PRO A 127 2.47 0.25 14.57
C PRO A 127 2.54 -0.59 13.28
N CYS A 128 3.70 -0.70 12.60
CA CYS A 128 3.84 -1.14 11.21
C CYS A 128 3.31 -2.54 10.92
N VAL A 129 3.54 -3.50 11.83
CA VAL A 129 3.07 -4.89 11.63
C VAL A 129 1.56 -4.93 11.39
N LYS A 130 0.77 -4.24 12.23
CA LYS A 130 -0.69 -4.21 12.12
C LYS A 130 -1.18 -3.34 10.97
N ARG A 131 -0.40 -2.32 10.56
CA ARG A 131 -0.74 -1.47 9.41
C ARG A 131 -0.64 -2.21 8.08
N ASN A 132 0.17 -3.26 7.96
CA ASN A 132 0.14 -4.16 6.81
C ASN A 132 -1.23 -4.83 6.65
N VAL A 133 -1.88 -5.21 7.74
CA VAL A 133 -3.24 -5.76 7.70
C VAL A 133 -4.23 -4.73 7.18
N ILE A 134 -4.21 -3.51 7.72
CA ILE A 134 -5.11 -2.42 7.30
C ILE A 134 -4.89 -2.08 5.82
N GLY A 135 -3.64 -1.96 5.37
CA GLY A 135 -3.31 -1.69 3.97
C GLY A 135 -3.85 -2.78 3.02
N SER A 136 -3.77 -4.04 3.44
CA SER A 136 -4.30 -5.17 2.66
C SER A 136 -5.82 -5.16 2.54
N VAL A 137 -6.54 -4.91 3.65
CA VAL A 137 -8.00 -4.83 3.66
C VAL A 137 -8.49 -3.61 2.87
N ASN A 138 -7.81 -2.47 3.02
CA ASN A 138 -8.10 -1.27 2.24
C ASN A 138 -7.93 -1.52 0.72
N ALA A 139 -6.90 -2.26 0.31
CA ALA A 139 -6.68 -2.62 -1.08
C ALA A 139 -7.82 -3.48 -1.65
N LEU A 140 -8.29 -4.48 -0.91
CA LEU A 140 -9.45 -5.31 -1.28
C LEU A 140 -10.69 -4.44 -1.49
N SER A 141 -11.03 -3.60 -0.50
CA SER A 141 -12.20 -2.73 -0.57
C SER A 141 -12.14 -1.75 -1.74
N ALA A 142 -10.97 -1.16 -2.01
CA ALA A 142 -10.79 -0.23 -3.12
C ALA A 142 -10.91 -0.93 -4.49
N ALA A 143 -10.38 -2.14 -4.62
CA ALA A 143 -10.52 -2.94 -5.84
C ALA A 143 -11.98 -3.32 -6.10
N ASP A 144 -12.69 -3.79 -5.09
CA ASP A 144 -14.10 -4.16 -5.19
C ASP A 144 -14.97 -2.96 -5.59
N MET A 145 -14.74 -1.79 -4.98
CA MET A 145 -15.44 -0.56 -5.35
C MET A 145 -15.18 -0.18 -6.82
N ALA A 146 -13.94 -0.23 -7.28
CA ALA A 146 -13.60 0.12 -8.65
C ALA A 146 -14.18 -0.86 -9.67
N LEU A 147 -14.16 -2.17 -9.38
CA LEU A 147 -14.77 -3.21 -10.21
C LEU A 147 -16.30 -3.05 -10.26
N ALA A 148 -16.91 -2.60 -9.18
CA ALA A 148 -18.34 -2.26 -9.14
C ALA A 148 -18.69 -0.95 -9.88
N GLY A 149 -17.71 -0.27 -10.48
CA GLY A 149 -17.91 0.96 -11.24
C GLY A 149 -17.86 2.25 -10.41
N ILE A 150 -17.48 2.18 -9.14
CA ILE A 150 -17.28 3.38 -8.32
C ILE A 150 -15.96 4.06 -8.72
N ILE A 151 -16.04 5.34 -8.99
CA ILE A 151 -14.89 6.15 -9.43
C ILE A 151 -14.42 7.09 -8.32
N SER A 152 -13.12 7.32 -8.24
CA SER A 152 -12.57 8.44 -7.46
C SER A 152 -12.92 9.75 -8.12
N ARG A 153 -13.58 10.66 -7.39
CA ARG A 153 -13.90 12.02 -7.89
C ARG A 153 -12.66 12.89 -8.00
N ILE A 154 -11.64 12.62 -7.18
CA ILE A 154 -10.33 13.26 -7.29
C ILE A 154 -9.51 12.41 -8.26
N PRO A 155 -8.94 13.02 -9.33
CA PRO A 155 -8.09 12.30 -10.26
C PRO A 155 -6.91 11.62 -9.59
N PRO A 156 -6.47 10.43 -10.05
CA PRO A 156 -5.39 9.67 -9.43
C PRO A 156 -4.10 10.48 -9.20
N ASP A 157 -3.68 11.25 -10.19
CA ASP A 157 -2.49 12.10 -10.09
C ASP A 157 -2.60 13.14 -8.99
N GLN A 158 -3.77 13.75 -8.81
CA GLN A 158 -4.00 14.74 -7.76
C GLN A 158 -4.01 14.11 -6.37
N VAL A 159 -4.42 12.85 -6.23
CA VAL A 159 -4.32 12.11 -4.96
C VAL A 159 -2.85 11.87 -4.59
N ILE A 160 -2.01 11.55 -5.57
CA ILE A 160 -0.57 11.35 -5.36
C ILE A 160 0.10 12.69 -4.98
N ASP A 161 -0.24 13.76 -5.69
CA ASP A 161 0.27 15.10 -5.39
C ASP A 161 -0.15 15.57 -3.98
N ALA A 162 -1.42 15.32 -3.60
CA ALA A 162 -1.91 15.60 -2.24
C ALA A 162 -1.14 14.79 -1.18
N MET A 163 -0.80 13.53 -1.45
CA MET A 163 0.03 12.75 -0.52
C MET A 163 1.41 13.38 -0.32
N ARG A 164 2.04 13.89 -1.39
CA ARG A 164 3.30 14.63 -1.29
C ARG A 164 3.14 15.87 -0.43
N GLU A 165 2.14 16.71 -0.72
CA GLU A 165 1.89 17.95 0.02
C GLU A 165 1.62 17.69 1.51
N VAL A 166 0.83 16.68 1.83
CA VAL A 166 0.59 16.25 3.23
C VAL A 166 1.89 15.78 3.87
N GLY A 167 2.71 15.01 3.16
CA GLY A 167 4.02 14.57 3.63
C GLY A 167 4.96 15.75 3.91
N ASP A 168 5.01 16.76 3.03
CA ASP A 168 5.82 17.96 3.20
C ASP A 168 5.42 18.79 4.43
N GLN A 169 4.12 18.86 4.70
CA GLN A 169 3.55 19.57 5.86
C GLN A 169 3.64 18.77 7.17
N MET A 170 3.92 17.48 7.10
CA MET A 170 4.00 16.62 8.28
C MET A 170 5.20 17.02 9.15
N HIS A 171 4.95 17.28 10.42
CA HIS A 171 6.02 17.65 11.37
C HIS A 171 7.09 16.53 11.44
N PRO A 172 8.38 16.86 11.53
CA PRO A 172 9.46 15.86 11.61
C PRO A 172 9.26 14.77 12.67
N SER A 173 8.69 15.13 13.84
CA SER A 173 8.39 14.17 14.91
C SER A 173 7.38 13.07 14.52
N LEU A 174 6.69 13.23 13.39
CA LEU A 174 5.68 12.29 12.90
C LEU A 174 6.17 11.43 11.73
N ARG A 175 7.47 11.52 11.39
CA ARG A 175 8.11 10.87 10.26
C ARG A 175 9.22 9.90 10.69
N GLU A 176 8.83 8.79 11.33
CA GLU A 176 9.73 7.68 11.71
C GLU A 176 10.83 8.05 12.72
N THR A 177 10.62 9.11 13.49
CA THR A 177 11.61 9.57 14.50
C THR A 177 11.40 8.97 15.90
N GLY A 178 10.23 8.40 16.17
CA GLY A 178 9.84 7.95 17.50
C GLY A 178 9.73 9.08 18.53
N GLN A 179 9.52 10.33 18.06
CA GLN A 179 9.45 11.51 18.91
C GLN A 179 8.04 12.06 19.13
N GLY A 180 7.06 11.49 18.47
CA GLY A 180 5.67 11.91 18.58
C GLY A 180 4.71 11.08 17.74
N GLY A 181 3.42 11.20 18.03
CA GLY A 181 2.34 10.53 17.32
C GLY A 181 1.70 9.38 18.10
N LEU A 182 2.48 8.50 18.70
CA LEU A 182 2.02 7.39 19.54
C LEU A 182 2.65 7.46 20.94
#